data_f5d4ea30be58c05810fac570e65abff7
#
_entry.id   f5d4ea30be58c05810fac570e65abff7
#
_cell.length_a   1.000
_cell.length_b   1.000
_cell.length_c   1.000
_cell.angle_alpha   90.00
_cell.angle_beta   90.00
_cell.angle_gamma   90.00
#
_symmetry.space_group_name_H-M   'P 1'
#
loop_
_entity.id
_entity.type
_entity.pdbx_description
1 polymer ?
#
loop_
_entity_poly.entity_id
_entity_poly.type
_entity_poly.pdbx_seq_one_letter_code
_entity_poly.pdbx_strand_id
1 'polypeptide(L)'
;MKKRVFLIMTAIFACLNMVMADTVCSIQGDVIVSSSKYIDPFWSDSIPHSSINYVKKSKITLDATDGYYDINFYRPANGEEIEEDLATFGDVFFSKMVIDYHAHDLTKTTQTTTLYNDAYWFNIDHWTYNTYTDNPWKVNSDAACRVINLSSDSFALLLRGQRDSIDPPTVSIFVLHKGQVKLVYNKDMEINDIKQNNSSTVYELQNIKYDDADKIIPDYYDLVFEKEQISIVKKSSSTRK
;
A
#
# COMPACT_ATOMS: atom_id res chain seq x y z
N MET A 1 52.87 8.25 14.16
CA MET A 1 51.84 9.00 13.41
C MET A 1 51.08 8.16 12.34
N LYS A 2 51.61 7.06 11.81
CA LYS A 2 50.95 6.28 10.73
C LYS A 2 49.72 5.45 11.17
N LYS A 3 49.55 5.08 12.43
CA LYS A 3 48.40 4.25 12.91
C LYS A 3 47.10 5.03 13.06
N ARG A 4 47.11 6.33 13.29
CA ARG A 4 45.90 7.14 13.47
C ARG A 4 45.21 7.52 12.15
N VAL A 5 45.96 7.59 11.05
CA VAL A 5 45.40 7.90 9.71
C VAL A 5 44.60 6.70 9.17
N PHE A 6 45.02 5.46 9.47
CA PHE A 6 44.35 4.27 9.02
C PHE A 6 42.98 4.08 9.69
N LEU A 7 42.82 4.48 10.97
CA LEU A 7 41.56 4.37 11.71
C LEU A 7 40.50 5.33 11.20
N ILE A 8 40.91 6.53 10.76
CA ILE A 8 39.99 7.55 10.20
C ILE A 8 39.49 7.14 8.81
N MET A 9 40.35 6.55 7.97
CA MET A 9 39.93 6.05 6.66
C MET A 9 38.96 4.88 6.76
N THR A 10 39.15 3.99 7.73
CA THR A 10 38.20 2.83 7.92
C THR A 10 36.84 3.30 8.42
N ALA A 11 36.78 4.34 9.26
CA ALA A 11 35.54 4.94 9.71
C ALA A 11 34.77 5.66 8.58
N ILE A 12 35.48 6.32 7.66
CA ILE A 12 34.87 7.01 6.50
C ILE A 12 34.32 5.97 5.49
N PHE A 13 35.00 4.84 5.28
CA PHE A 13 34.50 3.77 4.40
C PHE A 13 33.31 3.00 4.99
N ALA A 14 33.20 2.90 6.32
CA ALA A 14 32.05 2.26 6.96
C ALA A 14 30.76 3.14 6.86
N CYS A 15 30.89 4.45 6.71
CA CYS A 15 29.75 5.36 6.53
C CYS A 15 29.21 5.40 5.08
N LEU A 16 29.92 4.85 4.09
CA LEU A 16 29.56 4.97 2.67
C LEU A 16 28.57 3.91 2.19
N ASN A 17 28.17 2.97 3.04
CA ASN A 17 27.18 1.91 2.70
C ASN A 17 25.91 1.97 3.56
N MET A 18 25.61 3.10 4.21
CA MET A 18 24.28 3.27 4.79
C MET A 18 23.28 3.44 3.64
N VAL A 19 22.57 2.38 3.31
CA VAL A 19 21.36 2.47 2.50
C VAL A 19 20.39 3.35 3.29
N MET A 20 20.24 4.60 2.87
CA MET A 20 19.33 5.54 3.53
C MET A 20 17.89 5.14 3.21
N ALA A 21 17.08 4.98 4.24
CA ALA A 21 15.65 4.82 4.08
C ALA A 21 15.04 6.15 3.64
N ASP A 22 14.27 6.13 2.55
CA ASP A 22 13.48 7.29 2.13
C ASP A 22 12.15 7.30 2.89
N THR A 23 11.77 8.44 3.46
CA THR A 23 10.45 8.59 4.10
C THR A 23 9.38 8.73 3.02
N VAL A 24 8.42 7.81 3.00
CA VAL A 24 7.22 7.86 2.16
C VAL A 24 6.19 8.76 2.83
N CYS A 25 5.97 8.55 4.12
CA CYS A 25 4.98 9.26 4.92
C CYS A 25 5.38 9.32 6.39
N SER A 26 5.01 10.40 7.06
CA SER A 26 5.05 10.51 8.53
C SER A 26 3.83 11.24 9.06
N ILE A 27 3.43 10.94 10.29
CA ILE A 27 2.37 11.64 11.00
C ILE A 27 3.03 12.61 11.97
N GLN A 28 2.69 13.88 11.86
CA GLN A 28 3.25 14.96 12.66
C GLN A 28 2.11 15.75 13.33
N GLY A 29 1.81 15.40 14.57
CA GLY A 29 0.63 15.92 15.27
C GLY A 29 -0.65 15.49 14.57
N ASP A 30 -1.41 16.42 14.03
CA ASP A 30 -2.67 16.15 13.32
C ASP A 30 -2.49 16.10 11.79
N VAL A 31 -1.26 16.08 11.27
CA VAL A 31 -1.00 16.21 9.82
C VAL A 31 -0.30 14.99 9.26
N ILE A 32 -0.81 14.49 8.13
CA ILE A 32 -0.17 13.46 7.31
C ILE A 32 0.78 14.14 6.33
N VAL A 33 2.09 14.03 6.55
CA VAL A 33 3.15 14.52 5.66
C VAL A 33 3.60 13.38 4.76
N SER A 34 3.54 13.56 3.44
CA SER A 34 3.94 12.54 2.46
C SER A 34 4.70 13.13 1.29
N SER A 35 5.53 12.31 0.66
CA SER A 35 6.24 12.65 -0.57
C SER A 35 5.41 12.25 -1.79
N SER A 36 5.22 13.16 -2.75
CA SER A 36 4.55 12.86 -4.03
C SER A 36 5.37 11.96 -4.97
N LYS A 37 6.65 11.76 -4.69
CA LYS A 37 7.58 10.90 -5.45
C LYS A 37 7.07 9.45 -5.62
N TYR A 38 6.23 8.99 -4.69
CA TYR A 38 5.75 7.61 -4.64
C TYR A 38 4.30 7.44 -5.09
N ILE A 39 3.73 8.44 -5.75
CA ILE A 39 2.33 8.43 -6.14
C ILE A 39 2.22 8.57 -7.65
N ASP A 40 1.76 7.52 -8.31
CA ASP A 40 1.26 7.58 -9.67
C ASP A 40 -0.26 7.85 -9.62
N PRO A 41 -0.80 8.78 -10.42
CA PRO A 41 -2.15 9.32 -10.23
C PRO A 41 -3.24 8.43 -10.84
N PHE A 42 -3.56 7.29 -10.23
CA PHE A 42 -4.66 6.41 -10.67
C PHE A 42 -5.93 6.54 -9.81
N TRP A 43 -5.83 7.13 -8.62
CA TRP A 43 -6.97 7.38 -7.75
C TRP A 43 -7.48 8.81 -7.93
N SER A 44 -8.80 8.95 -8.09
CA SER A 44 -9.49 10.23 -8.29
C SER A 44 -10.62 10.40 -7.28
N ASP A 45 -10.89 11.64 -6.88
CA ASP A 45 -12.07 12.05 -6.11
C ASP A 45 -13.28 12.34 -6.99
N SER A 46 -13.11 12.36 -8.31
CA SER A 46 -14.14 12.60 -9.30
C SER A 46 -14.60 11.29 -9.97
N ILE A 47 -15.89 11.22 -10.29
CA ILE A 47 -16.48 10.07 -10.99
C ILE A 47 -15.90 10.00 -12.41
N PRO A 48 -15.21 8.92 -12.80
CA PRO A 48 -14.61 8.79 -14.13
C PRO A 48 -15.67 8.83 -15.25
N HIS A 49 -16.84 8.24 -14.99
CA HIS A 49 -17.97 8.17 -15.91
C HIS A 49 -19.29 8.39 -15.17
N SER A 50 -20.07 9.36 -15.56
CA SER A 50 -21.31 9.78 -14.89
C SER A 50 -22.47 8.76 -14.91
N SER A 51 -22.31 7.64 -15.63
CA SER A 51 -23.35 6.62 -15.83
C SER A 51 -23.13 5.31 -15.07
N ILE A 52 -22.07 5.19 -14.29
CA ILE A 52 -21.76 3.94 -13.60
C ILE A 52 -22.56 3.84 -12.29
N ASN A 53 -23.38 2.81 -12.20
CA ASN A 53 -24.01 2.40 -10.94
C ASN A 53 -23.05 1.51 -10.16
N TYR A 54 -22.83 1.81 -8.89
CA TYR A 54 -21.96 1.04 -8.02
C TYR A 54 -22.76 0.25 -7.00
N VAL A 55 -22.36 -1.00 -6.76
CA VAL A 55 -22.93 -1.88 -5.76
C VAL A 55 -21.91 -2.10 -4.64
N LYS A 56 -22.33 -1.90 -3.39
CA LYS A 56 -21.50 -2.17 -2.22
C LYS A 56 -21.23 -3.66 -2.09
N LYS A 57 -19.97 -4.02 -1.88
CA LYS A 57 -19.51 -5.41 -1.77
C LYS A 57 -18.97 -5.77 -0.39
N SER A 58 -18.27 -4.88 0.26
CA SER A 58 -17.67 -5.15 1.57
C SER A 58 -17.58 -3.88 2.40
N LYS A 59 -17.37 -4.07 3.71
CA LYS A 59 -17.16 -3.02 4.68
C LYS A 59 -16.13 -3.45 5.70
N ILE A 60 -15.28 -2.50 6.09
CA ILE A 60 -14.34 -2.62 7.19
C ILE A 60 -14.62 -1.49 8.15
N THR A 61 -14.62 -1.77 9.44
CA THR A 61 -14.69 -0.74 10.50
C THR A 61 -13.40 -0.77 11.29
N LEU A 62 -12.81 0.42 11.51
CA LEU A 62 -11.58 0.60 12.28
C LEU A 62 -11.85 1.55 13.43
N ASP A 63 -11.65 1.08 14.65
CA ASP A 63 -11.81 1.89 15.86
C ASP A 63 -10.54 2.71 16.13
N ALA A 64 -10.71 4.01 16.34
CA ALA A 64 -9.68 4.96 16.78
C ALA A 64 -10.05 5.52 18.14
N THR A 65 -9.11 6.15 18.84
CA THR A 65 -9.34 6.71 20.19
C THR A 65 -10.43 7.78 20.19
N ASP A 66 -10.50 8.60 19.14
CA ASP A 66 -11.40 9.75 19.05
C ASP A 66 -12.59 9.57 18.08
N GLY A 67 -12.73 8.34 17.52
CA GLY A 67 -13.77 8.03 16.55
C GLY A 67 -13.62 6.64 15.94
N TYR A 68 -14.22 6.43 14.79
CA TYR A 68 -14.04 5.23 14.00
C TYR A 68 -14.17 5.52 12.50
N TYR A 69 -13.58 4.64 11.69
CA TYR A 69 -13.71 4.69 10.23
C TYR A 69 -14.58 3.55 9.76
N ASP A 70 -15.50 3.85 8.85
CA ASP A 70 -16.22 2.90 8.03
C ASP A 70 -15.69 2.96 6.60
N ILE A 71 -15.03 1.90 6.16
CA ILE A 71 -14.46 1.80 4.81
C ILE A 71 -15.35 0.89 4.00
N ASN A 72 -16.03 1.45 3.00
CA ASN A 72 -16.97 0.74 2.16
C ASN A 72 -16.40 0.56 0.75
N PHE A 73 -16.39 -0.66 0.24
CA PHE A 73 -15.87 -1.04 -1.06
C PHE A 73 -17.02 -1.34 -2.02
N TYR A 74 -16.89 -0.84 -3.26
CA TYR A 74 -17.92 -0.93 -4.28
C TYR A 74 -17.32 -1.36 -5.61
N ARG A 75 -18.11 -2.09 -6.41
CA ARG A 75 -17.83 -2.36 -7.82
C ARG A 75 -18.96 -1.82 -8.71
N PRO A 76 -18.76 -1.66 -10.02
CA PRO A 76 -19.83 -1.40 -10.97
C PRO A 76 -20.89 -2.49 -10.91
N ALA A 77 -22.17 -2.09 -11.02
CA ALA A 77 -23.29 -3.02 -11.00
C ALA A 77 -23.35 -3.91 -12.25
N ASN A 78 -22.93 -3.37 -13.40
CA ASN A 78 -22.92 -4.06 -14.67
C ASN A 78 -21.56 -4.77 -14.82
N GLY A 79 -21.55 -6.07 -14.57
CA GLY A 79 -20.34 -6.90 -14.68
C GLY A 79 -19.81 -7.08 -16.11
N GLU A 80 -20.45 -6.46 -17.11
CA GLU A 80 -20.08 -6.57 -18.52
C GLU A 80 -18.75 -5.85 -18.89
N GLU A 81 -18.23 -5.00 -17.99
CA GLU A 81 -16.96 -4.28 -18.21
C GLU A 81 -15.78 -4.93 -17.51
N ILE A 82 -16.00 -6.01 -16.79
CA ILE A 82 -14.91 -6.79 -16.21
C ILE A 82 -14.36 -7.67 -17.31
N GLU A 83 -13.11 -7.46 -17.72
CA GLU A 83 -12.40 -8.35 -18.63
C GLU A 83 -12.59 -9.81 -18.18
N GLU A 84 -12.70 -10.75 -19.15
CA GLU A 84 -13.01 -12.17 -18.88
C GLU A 84 -12.11 -12.78 -17.80
N ASP A 85 -10.83 -12.36 -17.74
CA ASP A 85 -9.86 -12.80 -16.74
C ASP A 85 -10.22 -12.35 -15.32
N LEU A 86 -10.78 -11.14 -15.16
CA LEU A 86 -11.21 -10.61 -13.86
C LEU A 86 -12.60 -11.14 -13.45
N ALA A 87 -13.44 -11.53 -14.41
CA ALA A 87 -14.72 -12.17 -14.14
C ALA A 87 -14.55 -13.48 -13.35
N THR A 88 -13.40 -14.14 -13.49
CA THR A 88 -13.05 -15.37 -12.75
C THR A 88 -12.91 -15.10 -11.24
N PHE A 89 -12.57 -13.89 -10.84
CA PHE A 89 -12.38 -13.50 -9.43
C PHE A 89 -13.68 -12.95 -8.79
N GLY A 90 -14.71 -12.70 -9.58
CA GLY A 90 -16.06 -12.45 -9.11
C GLY A 90 -16.23 -11.22 -8.22
N ASP A 91 -16.87 -11.40 -7.08
CA ASP A 91 -17.34 -10.33 -6.18
C ASP A 91 -16.24 -9.69 -5.33
N VAL A 92 -15.02 -10.20 -5.38
CA VAL A 92 -13.91 -9.77 -4.50
C VAL A 92 -13.24 -8.47 -4.95
N PHE A 93 -13.43 -8.06 -6.22
CA PHE A 93 -12.81 -6.85 -6.76
C PHE A 93 -13.68 -5.62 -6.58
N PHE A 94 -13.02 -4.47 -6.41
CA PHE A 94 -13.66 -3.17 -6.32
C PHE A 94 -12.86 -2.10 -7.07
N SER A 95 -13.55 -1.02 -7.47
CA SER A 95 -12.94 0.16 -8.11
C SER A 95 -13.41 1.49 -7.52
N LYS A 96 -14.26 1.44 -6.48
CA LYS A 96 -14.68 2.61 -5.70
C LYS A 96 -14.62 2.32 -4.22
N MET A 97 -14.10 3.26 -3.47
CA MET A 97 -14.00 3.22 -2.02
C MET A 97 -14.63 4.47 -1.41
N VAL A 98 -15.44 4.29 -0.37
CA VAL A 98 -16.00 5.38 0.44
C VAL A 98 -15.54 5.17 1.87
N ILE A 99 -14.86 6.16 2.42
CA ILE A 99 -14.34 6.16 3.79
C ILE A 99 -15.08 7.24 4.57
N ASP A 100 -15.85 6.81 5.55
CA ASP A 100 -16.56 7.66 6.48
C ASP A 100 -15.84 7.67 7.83
N TYR A 101 -15.47 8.85 8.32
CA TYR A 101 -14.97 9.02 9.68
C TYR A 101 -16.06 9.59 10.56
N HIS A 102 -16.33 8.90 11.66
CA HIS A 102 -17.30 9.26 12.69
C HIS A 102 -16.56 9.59 13.97
N ALA A 103 -16.50 10.87 14.32
CA ALA A 103 -15.93 11.28 15.60
C ALA A 103 -16.84 10.85 16.76
N HIS A 104 -16.23 10.48 17.90
CA HIS A 104 -16.99 10.21 19.14
C HIS A 104 -17.71 11.46 19.66
N ASP A 105 -17.22 12.65 19.33
CA ASP A 105 -17.90 13.91 19.58
C ASP A 105 -19.10 14.05 18.61
N LEU A 106 -20.29 13.79 19.15
CA LEU A 106 -21.56 13.83 18.40
C LEU A 106 -21.92 15.21 17.84
N THR A 107 -21.20 16.27 18.20
CA THR A 107 -21.38 17.60 17.61
C THR A 107 -20.68 17.76 16.27
N LYS A 108 -19.75 16.85 15.93
CA LYS A 108 -19.03 16.83 14.67
C LYS A 108 -19.79 16.05 13.62
N THR A 109 -19.80 16.57 12.42
CA THR A 109 -20.36 15.88 11.25
C THR A 109 -19.43 14.77 10.78
N THR A 110 -20.00 13.72 10.23
CA THR A 110 -19.25 12.67 9.54
C THR A 110 -18.44 13.27 8.40
N GLN A 111 -17.17 12.91 8.31
CA GLN A 111 -16.29 13.29 7.21
C GLN A 111 -16.25 12.14 6.21
N THR A 112 -16.64 12.39 4.98
CA THR A 112 -16.69 11.37 3.93
C THR A 112 -15.65 11.67 2.85
N THR A 113 -14.83 10.67 2.53
CA THR A 113 -13.91 10.68 1.39
C THR A 113 -14.35 9.60 0.41
N THR A 114 -14.57 9.98 -0.83
CA THR A 114 -14.91 9.05 -1.91
C THR A 114 -13.78 9.02 -2.92
N LEU A 115 -13.34 7.83 -3.29
CA LEU A 115 -12.22 7.59 -4.19
C LEU A 115 -12.64 6.59 -5.27
N TYR A 116 -12.22 6.86 -6.50
CA TYR A 116 -12.47 6.03 -7.67
C TYR A 116 -11.15 5.64 -8.31
N ASN A 117 -11.11 4.44 -8.86
CA ASN A 117 -10.02 3.96 -9.69
C ASN A 117 -10.61 3.23 -10.90
N ASP A 118 -10.34 3.73 -12.09
CA ASP A 118 -10.83 3.16 -13.36
C ASP A 118 -9.77 2.37 -14.12
N ALA A 119 -8.52 2.45 -13.65
CA ALA A 119 -7.39 1.78 -14.29
C ALA A 119 -7.08 0.40 -13.68
N TYR A 120 -7.40 0.21 -12.39
CA TYR A 120 -7.08 -1.01 -11.65
C TYR A 120 -8.27 -1.51 -10.86
N TRP A 121 -8.38 -2.83 -10.76
CA TRP A 121 -9.30 -3.51 -9.88
C TRP A 121 -8.55 -3.96 -8.63
N PHE A 122 -9.06 -3.58 -7.47
CA PHE A 122 -8.46 -3.91 -6.18
C PHE A 122 -9.21 -5.06 -5.53
N ASN A 123 -8.48 -6.00 -4.98
CA ASN A 123 -9.03 -7.18 -4.33
C ASN A 123 -9.24 -6.90 -2.84
N ILE A 124 -10.37 -7.34 -2.29
CA ILE A 124 -10.76 -7.22 -0.88
C ILE A 124 -10.90 -8.54 -0.14
N ASP A 125 -10.73 -9.68 -0.83
CA ASP A 125 -11.11 -10.99 -0.30
C ASP A 125 -10.14 -11.52 0.78
N HIS A 126 -8.93 -11.03 0.88
CA HIS A 126 -7.95 -11.58 1.81
C HIS A 126 -7.64 -10.67 2.99
N TRP A 127 -8.67 -10.35 3.69
CA TRP A 127 -8.61 -9.82 5.02
C TRP A 127 -7.98 -10.80 6.02
N THR A 128 -8.23 -12.07 5.83
CA THR A 128 -7.54 -13.15 6.53
C THR A 128 -6.36 -13.59 5.69
N TYR A 129 -5.19 -13.55 6.29
CA TYR A 129 -3.98 -14.17 5.79
C TYR A 129 -4.31 -15.61 5.38
N ASN A 130 -4.47 -15.86 4.11
CA ASN A 130 -4.70 -17.22 3.65
C ASN A 130 -3.34 -17.92 3.71
N THR A 131 -3.11 -18.62 4.80
CA THR A 131 -1.94 -19.46 5.04
C THR A 131 -1.97 -20.68 4.14
N TYR A 132 -1.96 -20.50 2.83
CA TYR A 132 -1.55 -21.55 1.92
C TYR A 132 -0.04 -21.72 2.05
N THR A 133 0.33 -22.47 3.08
CA THR A 133 1.71 -22.70 3.51
C THR A 133 2.57 -23.46 2.51
N ASP A 134 1.97 -24.02 1.47
CA ASP A 134 2.68 -24.92 0.54
C ASP A 134 3.24 -24.19 -0.69
N ASN A 135 2.93 -22.91 -0.87
CA ASN A 135 3.49 -22.12 -1.96
C ASN A 135 3.73 -20.66 -1.49
N PRO A 136 4.97 -20.31 -1.14
CA PRO A 136 5.31 -18.95 -0.67
C PRO A 136 4.95 -17.85 -1.68
N TRP A 137 4.87 -18.15 -2.96
CA TRP A 137 4.44 -17.21 -4.00
C TRP A 137 2.94 -16.87 -3.92
N LYS A 138 2.10 -17.85 -3.54
CA LYS A 138 0.66 -17.61 -3.35
C LYS A 138 0.35 -16.80 -2.10
N VAL A 139 1.10 -17.01 -1.02
CA VAL A 139 0.91 -16.26 0.24
C VAL A 139 1.06 -14.77 0.03
N ASN A 140 1.94 -14.36 -0.87
CA ASN A 140 2.31 -12.97 -1.07
C ASN A 140 1.48 -12.28 -2.16
N SER A 141 1.09 -13.00 -3.19
CA SER A 141 0.21 -12.48 -4.24
C SER A 141 -1.22 -12.20 -3.74
N ASP A 142 -1.65 -12.89 -2.68
CA ASP A 142 -3.02 -12.79 -2.15
C ASP A 142 -3.15 -11.74 -1.01
N ALA A 143 -2.10 -11.00 -0.65
CA ALA A 143 -2.16 -9.90 0.32
C ALA A 143 -2.84 -8.66 -0.29
N ALA A 144 -4.11 -8.81 -0.64
CA ALA A 144 -4.83 -7.86 -1.47
C ALA A 144 -5.25 -6.60 -0.73
N CYS A 145 -5.68 -6.76 0.52
CA CYS A 145 -6.08 -5.63 1.36
C CYS A 145 -5.61 -5.86 2.79
N ARG A 146 -4.90 -4.89 3.36
CA ARG A 146 -4.39 -4.95 4.73
C ARG A 146 -4.56 -3.64 5.44
N VAL A 147 -4.94 -3.73 6.72
CA VAL A 147 -4.82 -2.61 7.66
C VAL A 147 -3.62 -2.83 8.56
N ILE A 148 -2.80 -1.81 8.67
CA ILE A 148 -1.61 -1.78 9.52
C ILE A 148 -1.80 -0.63 10.51
N ASN A 149 -1.76 -0.93 11.79
CA ASN A 149 -1.84 0.08 12.84
C ASN A 149 -0.52 0.85 12.91
N LEU A 150 -0.55 2.15 12.64
CA LEU A 150 0.58 3.06 12.82
C LEU A 150 0.59 3.64 14.24
N SER A 151 -0.60 3.88 14.82
CA SER A 151 -0.81 4.26 16.22
C SER A 151 -2.26 3.91 16.62
N SER A 152 -2.69 4.31 17.82
CA SER A 152 -4.07 4.17 18.28
C SER A 152 -5.10 4.93 17.42
N ASP A 153 -4.66 5.97 16.71
CA ASP A 153 -5.52 6.88 15.93
C ASP A 153 -5.16 6.91 14.45
N SER A 154 -4.24 6.04 14.03
CA SER A 154 -3.67 6.10 12.68
C SER A 154 -3.50 4.73 12.09
N PHE A 155 -3.97 4.59 10.87
CA PHE A 155 -3.96 3.34 10.13
C PHE A 155 -3.37 3.55 8.75
N ALA A 156 -2.62 2.55 8.27
CA ALA A 156 -2.31 2.43 6.85
C ALA A 156 -3.20 1.36 6.23
N LEU A 157 -3.93 1.72 5.20
CA LEU A 157 -4.71 0.79 4.38
C LEU A 157 -3.91 0.48 3.13
N LEU A 158 -3.37 -0.73 3.04
CA LEU A 158 -2.65 -1.24 1.89
C LEU A 158 -3.62 -2.03 1.00
N LEU A 159 -3.64 -1.69 -0.27
CA LEU A 159 -4.44 -2.34 -1.30
C LEU A 159 -3.52 -2.86 -2.41
N ARG A 160 -3.79 -4.06 -2.89
CA ARG A 160 -3.18 -4.61 -4.10
C ARG A 160 -4.20 -4.58 -5.22
N GLY A 161 -3.86 -3.92 -6.30
CA GLY A 161 -4.68 -3.83 -7.51
C GLY A 161 -4.09 -4.64 -8.66
N GLN A 162 -4.94 -4.96 -9.63
CA GLN A 162 -4.58 -5.60 -10.88
C GLN A 162 -5.29 -4.88 -12.02
N ARG A 163 -4.58 -4.56 -13.11
CA ARG A 163 -5.19 -3.99 -14.32
C ARG A 163 -5.62 -5.09 -15.26
N ASP A 164 -4.72 -6.02 -15.50
CA ASP A 164 -4.94 -7.24 -16.29
C ASP A 164 -4.04 -8.37 -15.80
N SER A 165 -4.07 -9.53 -16.45
CA SER A 165 -3.28 -10.70 -16.07
C SER A 165 -1.79 -10.58 -16.46
N ILE A 166 -1.42 -9.60 -17.27
CA ILE A 166 -0.06 -9.44 -17.85
C ILE A 166 0.72 -8.37 -17.10
N ASP A 167 0.05 -7.28 -16.72
CA ASP A 167 0.71 -6.15 -16.01
C ASP A 167 1.06 -6.50 -14.57
N PRO A 168 2.16 -5.96 -14.05
CA PRO A 168 2.48 -6.10 -12.64
C PRO A 168 1.37 -5.47 -11.78
N PRO A 169 1.08 -6.06 -10.61
CA PRO A 169 0.08 -5.50 -9.70
C PRO A 169 0.51 -4.14 -9.18
N THR A 170 -0.47 -3.32 -8.83
CA THR A 170 -0.27 -2.03 -8.19
C THR A 170 -0.45 -2.15 -6.68
N VAL A 171 0.47 -1.57 -5.91
CA VAL A 171 0.33 -1.39 -4.47
C VAL A 171 -0.05 0.05 -4.18
N SER A 172 -1.23 0.25 -3.56
CA SER A 172 -1.71 1.54 -3.09
C SER A 172 -1.76 1.58 -1.57
N ILE A 173 -1.31 2.67 -0.95
CA ILE A 173 -1.37 2.86 0.49
C ILE A 173 -2.04 4.19 0.81
N PHE A 174 -3.12 4.10 1.56
CA PHE A 174 -3.78 5.24 2.17
C PHE A 174 -3.45 5.30 3.65
N VAL A 175 -3.15 6.48 4.14
CA VAL A 175 -3.05 6.73 5.58
C VAL A 175 -4.31 7.44 6.05
N LEU A 176 -4.91 6.89 7.12
CA LEU A 176 -6.06 7.40 7.81
C LEU A 176 -5.62 7.94 9.16
N HIS A 177 -5.92 9.21 9.46
CA HIS A 177 -5.57 9.84 10.71
C HIS A 177 -6.53 10.98 11.04
N LYS A 178 -7.25 10.92 12.17
CA LYS A 178 -8.17 11.95 12.67
C LYS A 178 -9.13 12.49 11.60
N GLY A 179 -9.75 11.59 10.86
CA GLY A 179 -10.69 11.92 9.78
C GLY A 179 -10.04 12.26 8.44
N GLN A 180 -8.74 12.49 8.39
CA GLN A 180 -8.03 12.67 7.13
C GLN A 180 -7.80 11.32 6.46
N VAL A 181 -7.88 11.31 5.13
CA VAL A 181 -7.54 10.18 4.26
C VAL A 181 -6.58 10.68 3.20
N LYS A 182 -5.41 10.08 3.12
CA LYS A 182 -4.38 10.51 2.17
C LYS A 182 -3.72 9.34 1.48
N LEU A 183 -3.72 9.33 0.15
CA LEU A 183 -2.89 8.43 -0.65
C LEU A 183 -1.42 8.85 -0.46
N VAL A 184 -0.58 7.94 0.00
CA VAL A 184 0.85 8.20 0.29
C VAL A 184 1.79 7.39 -0.57
N TYR A 185 1.30 6.28 -1.15
CA TYR A 185 2.06 5.42 -2.04
C TYR A 185 1.13 4.81 -3.09
N ASN A 186 1.55 4.80 -4.35
CA ASN A 186 0.85 4.13 -5.44
C ASN A 186 1.86 3.81 -6.56
N LYS A 187 2.28 2.56 -6.66
CA LYS A 187 3.28 2.09 -7.62
C LYS A 187 3.01 0.66 -8.05
N ASP A 188 3.38 0.36 -9.28
CA ASP A 188 3.37 -1.00 -9.82
C ASP A 188 4.51 -1.80 -9.18
N MET A 189 4.13 -2.71 -8.30
CA MET A 189 5.02 -3.53 -7.48
C MET A 189 4.38 -4.87 -7.16
N GLU A 190 5.16 -5.94 -7.22
CA GLU A 190 4.76 -7.23 -6.66
C GLU A 190 5.15 -7.29 -5.17
N ILE A 191 4.29 -7.88 -4.35
CA ILE A 191 4.59 -8.18 -2.95
C ILE A 191 5.19 -9.59 -2.88
N ASN A 192 6.46 -9.70 -2.55
CA ASN A 192 7.17 -10.99 -2.48
C ASN A 192 7.15 -11.62 -1.11
N ASP A 193 7.17 -10.81 -0.05
CA ASP A 193 7.24 -11.30 1.33
C ASP A 193 6.69 -10.25 2.31
N ILE A 194 6.19 -10.74 3.44
CA ILE A 194 5.70 -9.89 4.53
C ILE A 194 6.32 -10.39 5.81
N LYS A 195 7.10 -9.52 6.46
CA LYS A 195 7.75 -9.79 7.74
C LYS A 195 7.13 -8.91 8.81
N GLN A 196 6.70 -9.52 9.88
CA GLN A 196 6.11 -8.81 11.00
C GLN A 196 6.90 -9.09 12.27
N ASN A 197 7.25 -8.05 13.00
CA ASN A 197 7.82 -8.12 14.33
C ASN A 197 7.01 -7.24 15.29
N ASN A 198 7.42 -7.15 16.55
CA ASN A 198 6.68 -6.41 17.58
C ASN A 198 6.61 -4.89 17.34
N SER A 199 7.44 -4.32 16.49
CA SER A 199 7.57 -2.87 16.31
C SER A 199 7.36 -2.40 14.87
N SER A 200 7.44 -3.30 13.90
CA SER A 200 7.32 -2.96 12.48
C SER A 200 6.71 -4.07 11.64
N THR A 201 6.09 -3.68 10.54
CA THR A 201 5.70 -4.58 9.45
C THR A 201 6.48 -4.19 8.21
N VAL A 202 7.10 -5.15 7.56
CA VAL A 202 7.93 -4.94 6.37
C VAL A 202 7.33 -5.73 5.21
N TYR A 203 7.02 -5.03 4.13
CA TYR A 203 6.65 -5.64 2.84
C TYR A 203 7.85 -5.62 1.92
N GLU A 204 8.31 -6.80 1.50
CA GLU A 204 9.30 -6.90 0.44
C GLU A 204 8.60 -6.74 -0.90
N LEU A 205 8.93 -5.65 -1.60
CA LEU A 205 8.37 -5.31 -2.89
C LEU A 205 9.38 -5.59 -4.01
N GLN A 206 8.88 -6.01 -5.15
CA GLN A 206 9.65 -6.20 -6.37
C GLN A 206 9.08 -5.34 -7.49
N ASN A 207 9.93 -4.50 -8.09
CA ASN A 207 9.63 -3.84 -9.35
C ASN A 207 10.21 -4.67 -10.49
N ILE A 208 9.36 -5.11 -11.40
CA ILE A 208 9.78 -5.85 -12.61
C ILE A 208 10.14 -4.82 -13.68
N LYS A 209 11.40 -4.84 -14.11
CA LYS A 209 11.90 -4.05 -15.24
C LYS A 209 12.45 -5.00 -16.30
N TYR A 210 12.40 -4.55 -17.54
CA TYR A 210 13.01 -5.24 -18.67
C TYR A 210 14.21 -4.43 -19.16
N ASP A 211 15.29 -5.10 -19.54
CA ASP A 211 16.40 -4.47 -20.25
C ASP A 211 16.13 -4.41 -21.76
N ASP A 212 17.06 -3.84 -22.53
CA ASP A 212 16.95 -3.71 -24.00
C ASP A 212 16.89 -5.06 -24.75
N ALA A 213 17.10 -6.17 -24.06
CA ALA A 213 17.03 -7.54 -24.56
C ALA A 213 15.82 -8.31 -24.00
N ASP A 214 14.82 -7.62 -23.47
CA ASP A 214 13.61 -8.16 -22.81
C ASP A 214 13.93 -9.09 -21.61
N LYS A 215 15.11 -8.94 -21.03
CA LYS A 215 15.47 -9.69 -19.83
C LYS A 215 14.96 -8.99 -18.57
N ILE A 216 14.33 -9.76 -17.71
CA ILE A 216 13.85 -9.26 -16.41
C ILE A 216 15.02 -8.86 -15.51
N ILE A 217 15.03 -7.60 -15.11
CA ILE A 217 15.93 -7.04 -14.09
C ILE A 217 15.09 -6.55 -12.92
N PRO A 218 14.92 -7.36 -11.86
CA PRO A 218 14.12 -6.95 -10.71
C PRO A 218 14.91 -5.99 -9.81
N ASP A 219 14.26 -4.90 -9.42
CA ASP A 219 14.65 -4.07 -8.29
C ASP A 219 13.85 -4.49 -7.05
N TYR A 220 14.49 -4.65 -5.90
CA TYR A 220 13.85 -5.01 -4.65
C TYR A 220 13.84 -3.87 -3.66
N TYR A 221 12.75 -3.76 -2.91
CA TYR A 221 12.55 -2.74 -1.90
C TYR A 221 11.95 -3.34 -0.64
N ASP A 222 12.31 -2.83 0.53
CA ASP A 222 11.58 -3.03 1.77
C ASP A 222 10.72 -1.79 2.03
N LEU A 223 9.41 -1.97 2.08
CA LEU A 223 8.47 -0.96 2.52
C LEU A 223 8.18 -1.23 4.00
N VAL A 224 8.59 -0.31 4.86
CA VAL A 224 8.62 -0.48 6.31
C VAL A 224 7.57 0.40 6.95
N PHE A 225 6.67 -0.23 7.70
CA PHE A 225 5.66 0.42 8.52
C PHE A 225 6.13 0.36 9.96
N GLU A 226 6.40 1.51 10.53
CA GLU A 226 6.75 1.71 11.92
C GLU A 226 5.76 2.68 12.57
N LYS A 227 5.95 2.95 13.87
CA LYS A 227 5.09 3.89 14.58
C LYS A 227 5.08 5.26 13.87
N GLU A 228 3.90 5.66 13.39
CA GLU A 228 3.64 6.97 12.76
C GLU A 228 4.51 7.29 11.53
N GLN A 229 5.16 6.27 10.94
CA GLN A 229 6.02 6.45 9.78
C GLN A 229 5.93 5.27 8.81
N ILE A 230 6.02 5.59 7.52
CA ILE A 230 6.23 4.65 6.43
C ILE A 230 7.49 5.06 5.69
N SER A 231 8.40 4.13 5.51
CA SER A 231 9.66 4.34 4.78
C SER A 231 9.89 3.26 3.74
N ILE A 232 10.74 3.54 2.75
CA ILE A 232 11.13 2.60 1.71
C ILE A 232 12.65 2.53 1.62
N VAL A 233 13.16 1.32 1.49
CA VAL A 233 14.60 1.03 1.39
C VAL A 233 14.84 0.22 0.13
N LYS A 234 15.66 0.72 -0.79
CA LYS A 234 16.10 -0.05 -1.94
C LYS A 234 17.12 -1.09 -1.50
N LYS A 235 16.89 -2.36 -1.80
CA LYS A 235 17.87 -3.43 -1.54
C LYS A 235 18.99 -3.44 -2.59
N SER A 236 20.21 -3.64 -2.16
CA SER A 236 21.31 -3.89 -3.09
C SER A 236 21.13 -5.27 -3.76
N SER A 237 21.34 -5.35 -5.07
CA SER A 237 21.21 -6.57 -5.88
C SER A 237 22.14 -7.73 -5.45
N SER A 238 23.05 -7.49 -4.49
CA SER A 238 24.05 -8.47 -4.03
C SER A 238 23.57 -9.43 -2.94
N THR A 239 22.33 -9.33 -2.46
CA THR A 239 21.89 -10.00 -1.23
C THR A 239 21.12 -11.31 -1.45
N ARG A 240 20.93 -11.76 -2.69
CA ARG A 240 20.38 -13.11 -2.96
C ARG A 240 21.48 -14.05 -3.43
N LYS A 241 22.00 -14.84 -2.51
CA LYS A 241 22.69 -16.13 -2.77
C LYS A 241 21.71 -17.26 -2.51
#